data_88d8c14f8055c2d3334678916f96cb16
#
_entry.id   88d8c14f8055c2d3334678916f96cb16
#
_cell.length_a   1.000
_cell.length_b   1.000
_cell.length_c   1.000
_cell.angle_alpha   90.00
_cell.angle_beta   90.00
_cell.angle_gamma   90.00
#
_symmetry.space_group_name_H-M   'P 1'
#
loop_
_entity.id
_entity.type
_entity.pdbx_description
1 polymer ?
#
loop_
_entity_poly.entity_id
_entity_poly.type
_entity_poly.pdbx_seq_one_letter_code
_entity_poly.pdbx_strand_id
1 'polypeptide(L)'
;VGIGFLLHELGHKFAAQRYGCFAEFRSFDNMLILAIAMSFFGFVFAAPGAVMISGRINRKKNGIISAAGPAVNILLALAFLALAFANPPPNIFKLVASYGFIINSWLALFNMMPFWLFDGYKIWKWNKFAYSIIVGMAFVLVFGGNFAR
;
A
#
# COMPACT_ATOMS: atom_id res chain seq x y z
N VAL A 1 -1.30 -10.35 3.18
CA VAL A 1 -1.74 -9.44 2.09
C VAL A 1 -2.94 -8.62 2.56
N GLY A 2 -4.04 -9.24 3.01
CA GLY A 2 -5.29 -8.55 3.34
C GLY A 2 -5.16 -7.41 4.35
N ILE A 3 -4.45 -7.62 5.45
CA ILE A 3 -4.25 -6.57 6.48
C ILE A 3 -3.45 -5.38 5.92
N GLY A 4 -2.36 -5.66 5.16
CA GLY A 4 -1.56 -4.60 4.55
C GLY A 4 -2.36 -3.77 3.55
N PHE A 5 -3.21 -4.42 2.75
CA PHE A 5 -4.14 -3.74 1.85
C PHE A 5 -5.19 -2.92 2.62
N LEU A 6 -5.82 -3.51 3.64
CA LEU A 6 -6.82 -2.80 4.45
C LEU A 6 -6.25 -1.54 5.11
N LEU A 7 -5.05 -1.64 5.70
CA LEU A 7 -4.38 -0.49 6.32
C LEU A 7 -3.99 0.58 5.30
N HIS A 8 -3.60 0.17 4.08
CA HIS A 8 -3.37 1.07 2.96
C HIS A 8 -4.63 1.88 2.62
N GLU A 9 -5.78 1.20 2.45
CA GLU A 9 -7.06 1.85 2.17
C GLU A 9 -7.53 2.76 3.33
N LEU A 10 -7.30 2.33 4.57
CA LEU A 10 -7.56 3.18 5.74
C LEU A 10 -6.69 4.43 5.75
N GLY A 11 -5.44 4.35 5.27
CA GLY A 11 -4.58 5.51 5.07
C GLY A 11 -5.23 6.56 4.18
N HIS A 12 -5.77 6.15 3.03
CA HIS A 12 -6.52 7.05 2.15
C HIS A 12 -7.75 7.63 2.83
N LYS A 13 -8.52 6.79 3.52
CA LYS A 13 -9.74 7.21 4.22
C LYS A 13 -9.44 8.30 5.26
N PHE A 14 -8.48 8.07 6.14
CA PHE A 14 -8.13 9.04 7.17
C PHE A 14 -7.57 10.34 6.59
N ALA A 15 -6.73 10.25 5.56
CA ALA A 15 -6.23 11.43 4.87
C ALA A 15 -7.35 12.23 4.22
N ALA A 16 -8.32 11.58 3.55
CA ALA A 16 -9.47 12.23 2.94
C ALA A 16 -10.37 12.91 3.98
N GLN A 17 -10.67 12.23 5.08
CA GLN A 17 -11.47 12.77 6.17
C GLN A 17 -10.81 14.00 6.81
N ARG A 18 -9.48 14.01 6.97
CA ARG A 18 -8.74 15.17 7.47
C ARG A 18 -8.87 16.41 6.56
N TYR A 19 -9.13 16.21 5.27
CA TYR A 19 -9.42 17.29 4.32
C TYR A 19 -10.90 17.63 4.20
N GLY A 20 -11.75 17.10 5.11
CA GLY A 20 -13.20 17.32 5.11
C GLY A 20 -13.93 16.63 3.97
N CYS A 21 -13.34 15.60 3.37
CA CYS A 21 -13.98 14.79 2.36
C CYS A 21 -14.74 13.63 3.01
N PHE A 22 -15.87 13.26 2.43
CA PHE A 22 -16.53 12.01 2.78
C PHE A 22 -15.77 10.86 2.15
N ALA A 23 -15.40 9.86 2.96
CA ALA A 23 -14.62 8.72 2.52
C ALA A 23 -15.20 7.43 3.09
N GLU A 24 -15.63 6.54 2.20
CA GLU A 24 -16.24 5.25 2.53
C GLU A 24 -15.49 4.13 1.83
N PHE A 25 -15.15 3.08 2.57
CA PHE A 25 -14.61 1.88 1.98
C PHE A 25 -15.76 1.07 1.35
N ARG A 26 -15.60 0.72 0.06
CA ARG A 26 -16.52 -0.16 -0.65
C ARG A 26 -15.79 -1.40 -1.13
N SER A 27 -16.29 -2.56 -0.76
CA SER A 27 -15.87 -3.81 -1.35
C SER A 27 -16.46 -3.98 -2.76
N PHE A 28 -15.69 -4.62 -3.62
CA PHE A 28 -16.16 -5.03 -4.94
C PHE A 28 -16.32 -6.55 -4.94
N ASP A 29 -17.54 -7.04 -4.78
CA ASP A 29 -17.82 -8.47 -4.62
C ASP A 29 -17.30 -9.29 -5.81
N ASN A 30 -17.44 -8.78 -7.03
CA ASN A 30 -16.89 -9.43 -8.23
C ASN A 30 -15.36 -9.52 -8.21
N MET A 31 -14.67 -8.50 -7.67
CA MET A 31 -13.21 -8.49 -7.51
C MET A 31 -12.76 -9.43 -6.39
N LEU A 32 -13.56 -9.58 -5.35
CA LEU A 32 -13.34 -10.54 -4.28
C LEU A 32 -13.42 -11.99 -4.80
N ILE A 33 -14.45 -12.29 -5.60
CA ILE A 33 -14.60 -13.59 -6.26
C ILE A 33 -13.42 -13.85 -7.20
N LEU A 34 -13.02 -12.84 -7.98
CA LEU A 34 -11.85 -12.93 -8.87
C LEU A 34 -10.56 -13.18 -8.06
N ALA A 35 -10.38 -12.49 -6.91
CA ALA A 35 -9.24 -12.70 -6.04
C ALA A 35 -9.16 -14.14 -5.51
N ILE A 36 -10.30 -14.67 -5.08
CA ILE A 36 -10.41 -16.07 -4.62
C ILE A 36 -10.06 -17.01 -5.77
N ALA A 37 -10.65 -16.83 -6.95
CA ALA A 37 -10.38 -17.65 -8.12
C ALA A 37 -8.90 -17.61 -8.52
N MET A 38 -8.27 -16.41 -8.56
CA MET A 38 -6.86 -16.24 -8.89
C MET A 38 -5.92 -16.85 -7.85
N SER A 39 -6.33 -16.90 -6.57
CA SER A 39 -5.53 -17.52 -5.50
C SER A 39 -5.27 -19.01 -5.74
N PHE A 40 -6.20 -19.72 -6.39
CA PHE A 40 -6.00 -21.12 -6.78
C PHE A 40 -4.91 -21.30 -7.85
N PHE A 41 -4.61 -20.26 -8.61
CA PHE A 41 -3.52 -20.25 -9.60
C PHE A 41 -2.20 -19.73 -9.01
N GLY A 42 -2.13 -19.51 -7.70
CA GLY A 42 -0.92 -18.97 -7.03
C GLY A 42 -0.72 -17.47 -7.18
N PHE A 43 -1.68 -16.76 -7.80
CA PHE A 43 -1.66 -15.31 -7.95
C PHE A 43 -2.72 -14.66 -7.07
N VAL A 44 -2.30 -13.71 -6.23
CA VAL A 44 -3.24 -12.83 -5.52
C VAL A 44 -3.20 -11.47 -6.20
N PHE A 45 -3.92 -11.34 -7.29
CA PHE A 45 -4.07 -10.09 -8.01
C PHE A 45 -5.51 -9.62 -7.91
N ALA A 46 -5.83 -8.88 -6.85
CA ALA A 46 -7.11 -8.21 -6.75
C ALA A 46 -7.05 -7.04 -5.78
N ALA A 47 -7.71 -5.95 -6.16
CA ALA A 47 -8.14 -4.93 -5.24
C ALA A 47 -9.53 -5.35 -4.71
N PRO A 48 -9.63 -5.94 -3.51
CA PRO A 48 -10.92 -6.45 -2.98
C PRO A 48 -11.89 -5.32 -2.65
N GLY A 49 -11.46 -4.08 -2.77
CA GLY A 49 -12.24 -2.88 -2.51
C GLY A 49 -11.41 -1.64 -2.78
N ALA A 50 -12.04 -0.50 -2.61
CA ALA A 50 -11.38 0.81 -2.66
C ALA A 50 -12.10 1.81 -1.77
N VAL A 51 -11.39 2.85 -1.34
CA VAL A 51 -12.00 3.99 -0.65
C VAL A 51 -12.59 4.94 -1.70
N MET A 52 -13.92 5.04 -1.69
CA MET A 52 -14.65 6.02 -2.49
C MET A 52 -14.65 7.35 -1.77
N ILE A 53 -14.08 8.37 -2.40
CA ILE A 53 -13.91 9.69 -1.81
C ILE A 53 -14.82 10.68 -2.56
N SER A 54 -15.69 11.35 -1.82
CA SER A 54 -16.58 12.36 -2.32
C SER A 54 -16.31 13.70 -1.66
N GLY A 55 -16.32 14.80 -2.44
CA GLY A 55 -16.07 16.14 -1.93
C GLY A 55 -15.35 17.04 -2.93
N ARG A 56 -15.02 18.25 -2.51
CA ARG A 56 -14.23 19.20 -3.32
C ARG A 56 -12.74 18.85 -3.26
N ILE A 57 -12.31 17.96 -4.15
CA ILE A 57 -10.92 17.49 -4.21
C ILE A 57 -10.22 18.22 -5.35
N ASN A 58 -9.23 19.06 -5.00
CA ASN A 58 -8.29 19.61 -5.97
C ASN A 58 -7.11 18.67 -6.21
N ARG A 59 -6.29 18.96 -7.23
CA ARG A 59 -5.14 18.15 -7.61
C ARG A 59 -4.15 17.89 -6.45
N LYS A 60 -3.93 18.91 -5.60
CA LYS A 60 -3.03 18.81 -4.43
C LYS A 60 -3.60 17.84 -3.39
N LYS A 61 -4.87 18.03 -3.00
CA LYS A 61 -5.54 17.14 -2.04
C LYS A 61 -5.55 15.71 -2.53
N ASN A 62 -5.91 15.50 -3.82
CA ASN A 62 -5.92 14.17 -4.41
C ASN A 62 -4.54 13.49 -4.34
N GLY A 63 -3.46 14.21 -4.68
CA GLY A 63 -2.11 13.68 -4.59
C GLY A 63 -1.68 13.33 -3.17
N ILE A 64 -2.00 14.17 -2.18
CA ILE A 64 -1.67 13.91 -0.76
C ILE A 64 -2.47 12.73 -0.23
N ILE A 65 -3.76 12.65 -0.54
CA ILE A 65 -4.61 11.52 -0.14
C ILE A 65 -4.08 10.23 -0.76
N SER A 66 -3.74 10.28 -2.05
CA SER A 66 -3.18 9.11 -2.75
C SER A 66 -1.80 8.70 -2.22
N ALA A 67 -1.00 9.61 -1.68
CA ALA A 67 0.28 9.28 -1.07
C ALA A 67 0.13 8.56 0.29
N ALA A 68 -1.00 8.71 0.96
CA ALA A 68 -1.21 8.14 2.29
C ALA A 68 -1.19 6.60 2.29
N GLY A 69 -1.78 5.95 1.28
CA GLY A 69 -1.78 4.48 1.17
C GLY A 69 -0.36 3.89 1.06
N PRO A 70 0.41 4.26 0.02
CA PRO A 70 1.79 3.81 -0.11
C PRO A 70 2.67 4.16 1.10
N ALA A 71 2.46 5.34 1.72
CA ALA A 71 3.17 5.72 2.94
C ALA A 71 2.89 4.77 4.11
N VAL A 72 1.64 4.35 4.30
CA VAL A 72 1.27 3.34 5.32
C VAL A 72 1.99 2.02 5.05
N ASN A 73 2.03 1.55 3.81
CA ASN A 73 2.73 0.31 3.49
C ASN A 73 4.25 0.43 3.71
N ILE A 74 4.88 1.57 3.39
CA ILE A 74 6.29 1.82 3.69
C ILE A 74 6.54 1.78 5.20
N LEU A 75 5.72 2.44 6.01
CA LEU A 75 5.83 2.43 7.46
C LEU A 75 5.68 1.01 8.03
N LEU A 76 4.72 0.24 7.54
CA LEU A 76 4.53 -1.16 7.93
C LEU A 76 5.73 -2.01 7.54
N ALA A 77 6.26 -1.84 6.32
CA ALA A 77 7.46 -2.55 5.89
C ALA A 77 8.65 -2.26 6.80
N LEU A 78 8.88 -0.99 7.14
CA LEU A 78 9.95 -0.58 8.07
C LEU A 78 9.73 -1.15 9.48
N ALA A 79 8.50 -1.17 9.99
CA ALA A 79 8.17 -1.77 11.27
C ALA A 79 8.46 -3.28 11.30
N PHE A 80 8.08 -4.01 10.26
CA PHE A 80 8.38 -5.43 10.13
C PHE A 80 9.86 -5.70 9.92
N LEU A 81 10.57 -4.82 9.21
CA LEU A 81 12.03 -4.89 9.07
C LEU A 81 12.72 -4.72 10.43
N ALA A 82 12.31 -3.72 11.21
CA ALA A 82 12.81 -3.51 12.56
C ALA A 82 12.55 -4.73 13.47
N LEU A 83 11.36 -5.33 13.36
CA LEU A 83 11.03 -6.56 14.06
C LEU A 83 11.94 -7.72 13.64
N ALA A 84 12.26 -7.84 12.35
CA ALA A 84 13.17 -8.87 11.85
C ALA A 84 14.59 -8.68 12.39
N PHE A 85 15.09 -7.44 12.47
CA PHE A 85 16.40 -7.13 13.08
C PHE A 85 16.44 -7.35 14.60
N ALA A 86 15.31 -7.25 15.30
CA ALA A 86 15.23 -7.61 16.71
C ALA A 86 15.46 -9.11 16.97
N ASN A 87 15.70 -9.88 15.89
CA ASN A 87 15.99 -11.31 15.91
C ASN A 87 14.99 -12.11 16.78
N PRO A 88 13.70 -12.07 16.45
CA PRO A 88 12.71 -12.81 17.22
C PRO A 88 13.02 -14.32 17.14
N PRO A 89 12.61 -15.13 18.14
CA PRO A 89 12.82 -16.57 18.14
C PRO A 89 12.38 -17.20 16.81
N PRO A 90 13.05 -18.29 16.33
CA PRO A 90 12.71 -18.94 15.06
C PRO A 90 11.36 -19.65 15.15
N ASN A 91 10.29 -18.88 15.01
CA ASN A 91 8.92 -19.31 15.13
C ASN A 91 8.03 -18.42 14.23
N ILE A 92 6.74 -18.41 14.51
CA ILE A 92 5.73 -17.63 13.80
C ILE A 92 6.07 -16.12 13.73
N PHE A 93 6.75 -15.56 14.73
CA PHE A 93 7.10 -14.12 14.74
C PHE A 93 8.12 -13.77 13.66
N LYS A 94 9.14 -14.62 13.44
CA LYS A 94 10.11 -14.44 12.36
C LYS A 94 9.44 -14.52 10.99
N LEU A 95 8.52 -15.47 10.84
CA LEU A 95 7.72 -15.63 9.62
C LEU A 95 6.86 -14.39 9.36
N VAL A 96 6.15 -13.91 10.37
CA VAL A 96 5.31 -12.70 10.29
C VAL A 96 6.15 -11.47 9.95
N ALA A 97 7.32 -11.30 10.57
CA ALA A 97 8.22 -10.19 10.28
C ALA A 97 8.68 -10.21 8.82
N SER A 98 9.16 -11.36 8.33
CA SER A 98 9.66 -11.51 6.96
C SER A 98 8.56 -11.31 5.92
N TYR A 99 7.44 -12.00 6.05
CA TYR A 99 6.32 -11.84 5.10
C TYR A 99 5.65 -10.47 5.21
N GLY A 100 5.54 -9.92 6.42
CA GLY A 100 5.02 -8.57 6.65
C GLY A 100 5.86 -7.52 5.91
N PHE A 101 7.17 -7.62 6.00
CA PHE A 101 8.10 -6.76 5.27
C PHE A 101 7.95 -6.90 3.75
N ILE A 102 8.03 -8.13 3.23
CA ILE A 102 7.96 -8.39 1.79
C ILE A 102 6.64 -7.89 1.20
N ILE A 103 5.52 -8.27 1.81
CA ILE A 103 4.19 -7.93 1.30
C ILE A 103 3.97 -6.43 1.27
N ASN A 104 4.31 -5.71 2.35
CA ASN A 104 4.08 -4.27 2.40
C ASN A 104 5.04 -3.50 1.48
N SER A 105 6.28 -3.95 1.31
CA SER A 105 7.22 -3.38 0.34
C SER A 105 6.69 -3.49 -1.08
N TRP A 106 6.20 -4.67 -1.47
CA TRP A 106 5.60 -4.88 -2.79
C TRP A 106 4.30 -4.11 -2.98
N LEU A 107 3.42 -4.05 -1.97
CA LEU A 107 2.19 -3.24 -2.05
C LEU A 107 2.50 -1.77 -2.26
N ALA A 108 3.51 -1.23 -1.55
CA ALA A 108 3.94 0.15 -1.73
C ALA A 108 4.44 0.39 -3.17
N LEU A 109 5.35 -0.45 -3.66
CA LEU A 109 5.94 -0.29 -5.00
C LEU A 109 4.89 -0.45 -6.10
N PHE A 110 4.02 -1.45 -5.98
CA PHE A 110 2.97 -1.73 -6.95
C PHE A 110 2.00 -0.55 -7.10
N ASN A 111 1.57 0.04 -5.97
CA ASN A 111 0.68 1.19 -5.98
C ASN A 111 1.35 2.47 -6.51
N MET A 112 2.68 2.50 -6.62
CA MET A 112 3.42 3.61 -7.22
C MET A 112 3.54 3.52 -8.74
N MET A 113 2.97 2.51 -9.39
CA MET A 113 2.96 2.45 -10.85
C MET A 113 2.25 3.66 -11.46
N PRO A 114 2.81 4.27 -12.54
CA PRO A 114 2.29 5.53 -13.09
C PRO A 114 1.08 5.33 -14.02
N PHE A 115 0.24 4.33 -13.76
CA PHE A 115 -0.99 4.08 -14.50
C PHE A 115 -2.20 4.65 -13.77
N TRP A 116 -3.20 5.08 -14.51
CA TRP A 116 -4.38 5.81 -14.01
C TRP A 116 -5.17 5.12 -12.88
N LEU A 117 -5.09 3.81 -12.77
CA LEU A 117 -5.74 3.02 -11.73
C LEU A 117 -5.00 3.10 -10.37
N PHE A 118 -3.71 3.42 -10.37
CA PHE A 118 -2.86 3.40 -9.19
C PHE A 118 -2.66 4.80 -8.58
N ASP A 119 -2.27 4.81 -7.33
CA ASP A 119 -2.01 6.05 -6.60
C ASP A 119 -0.81 6.80 -7.16
N GLY A 120 0.19 6.08 -7.66
CA GLY A 120 1.37 6.66 -8.28
C GLY A 120 1.05 7.67 -9.37
N TYR A 121 0.04 7.42 -10.19
CA TYR A 121 -0.40 8.36 -11.21
C TYR A 121 -0.92 9.69 -10.65
N LYS A 122 -1.72 9.63 -9.57
CA LYS A 122 -2.29 10.81 -8.92
C LYS A 122 -1.20 11.61 -8.22
N ILE A 123 -0.24 10.92 -7.59
CA ILE A 123 0.94 11.52 -6.93
C ILE A 123 1.84 12.17 -7.97
N TRP A 124 2.16 11.48 -9.06
CA TRP A 124 2.95 12.01 -10.18
C TRP A 124 2.34 13.29 -10.77
N LYS A 125 1.03 13.27 -10.99
CA LYS A 125 0.32 14.48 -11.47
C LYS A 125 0.38 15.63 -10.49
N TRP A 126 0.37 15.35 -9.18
CA TRP A 126 0.45 16.39 -8.15
C TRP A 126 1.86 16.92 -7.99
N ASN A 127 2.82 16.06 -7.69
CA ASN A 127 4.20 16.45 -7.38
C ASN A 127 5.18 15.33 -7.76
N LYS A 128 5.98 15.58 -8.79
CA LYS A 128 6.96 14.61 -9.30
C LYS A 128 8.06 14.31 -8.29
N PHE A 129 8.47 15.30 -7.48
CA PHE A 129 9.50 15.12 -6.45
C PHE A 129 9.00 14.18 -5.34
N ALA A 130 7.78 14.41 -4.82
CA ALA A 130 7.16 13.52 -3.85
C ALA A 130 7.01 12.09 -4.41
N TYR A 131 6.59 11.98 -5.67
CA TYR A 131 6.52 10.68 -6.37
C TYR A 131 7.88 9.97 -6.39
N SER A 132 8.96 10.68 -6.80
CA SER A 132 10.29 10.09 -6.89
C SER A 132 10.82 9.62 -5.54
N ILE A 133 10.54 10.35 -4.46
CA ILE A 133 10.92 9.93 -3.11
C ILE A 133 10.19 8.65 -2.72
N ILE A 134 8.86 8.62 -2.87
CA ILE A 134 8.05 7.47 -2.43
C ILE A 134 8.39 6.22 -3.25
N VAL A 135 8.50 6.36 -4.58
CA VAL A 135 8.87 5.21 -5.44
C VAL A 135 10.29 4.74 -5.17
N GLY A 136 11.22 5.67 -4.94
CA GLY A 136 12.60 5.34 -4.59
C GLY A 136 12.70 4.58 -3.26
N MET A 137 11.97 5.01 -2.22
CA MET A 137 11.90 4.31 -0.94
C MET A 137 11.29 2.91 -1.12
N ALA A 138 10.17 2.80 -1.81
CA ALA A 138 9.53 1.50 -2.06
C ALA A 138 10.46 0.56 -2.85
N PHE A 139 11.16 1.08 -3.85
CA PHE A 139 12.14 0.32 -4.64
C PHE A 139 13.29 -0.20 -3.77
N VAL A 140 13.86 0.66 -2.93
CA VAL A 140 14.93 0.27 -1.99
C VAL A 140 14.45 -0.82 -1.02
N LEU A 141 13.22 -0.74 -0.50
CA LEU A 141 12.67 -1.75 0.39
C LEU A 141 12.50 -3.10 -0.31
N VAL A 142 12.04 -3.11 -1.57
CA VAL A 142 11.85 -4.36 -2.32
C VAL A 142 13.18 -5.01 -2.69
N PHE A 143 14.11 -4.24 -3.25
CA PHE A 143 15.34 -4.79 -3.81
C PHE A 143 16.52 -4.74 -2.84
N GLY A 144 16.59 -3.74 -1.96
CA GLY A 144 17.61 -3.65 -0.91
C GLY A 144 17.37 -4.61 0.25
N GLY A 145 16.13 -4.95 0.57
CA GLY A 145 15.78 -5.88 1.64
C GLY A 145 16.24 -7.33 1.41
N ASN A 146 16.69 -7.67 0.21
CA ASN A 146 17.31 -8.98 -0.06
C ASN A 146 18.62 -9.21 0.70
N PHE A 147 19.25 -8.15 1.20
CA PHE A 147 20.46 -8.24 2.05
C PHE A 147 20.14 -8.50 3.52
N ALA A 148 18.85 -8.49 3.93
CA ALA A 148 18.40 -8.73 5.31
C ALA A 148 17.81 -10.15 5.51
N ARG A 149 18.02 -11.05 4.56
CA ARG A 149 17.60 -12.47 4.62
C ARG A 149 18.69 -13.38 5.12
#